data_fef7d831f97c985d1457acbb68ec28bb
#
_entry.id   fef7d831f97c985d1457acbb68ec28bb
#
_cell.length_a   1.000
_cell.length_b   1.000
_cell.length_c   1.000
_cell.angle_alpha   90.00
_cell.angle_beta   90.00
_cell.angle_gamma   90.00
#
_symmetry.space_group_name_H-M   'P 1'
#
loop_
_entity.id
_entity.type
_entity.pdbx_description
1 polymer ?
#
loop_
_entity_poly.entity_id
_entity_poly.type
_entity_poly.pdbx_seq_one_letter_code
_entity_poly.pdbx_strand_id
1 'polypeptide(L)'
;MHRHDSAADTRNYIYFGKEHEQNEKNTPIDLDMDQNLSRFNDKLLDVIGREVLKEKTPTLQELEYTLQAALRQNAKPNNHKKVTKQPDADLRPNFSKSGMHLPIIGQLIQSGYIKDDTKWLTSKAFISIGGKILKDLMRSLKNDGFGLHETNSLGNGSVILDTTKKYEIGNDIKLLNVPVSLLNAVQRITRYREPLCLPLQITSDDFEEFETIQEVRVAVVYCIDLSSTMRYSAMYGSMSRIEAAKRALWGIVSLNRKFFPMDSIYIVGFGALASKINVNDIPYLKTFEPGADLLHYTNYQAAFRLASKILQKDTALNKRIVLITDGHPSACFIEDESEYEKILSKRPHSYFYTPDNDVIEFAKTHLFMNLDVTSNKLVYLCYRYKQVDQYIGEKTISEAKRCYRRGIDIDTVMISEDDSLLGYVNDLEMAVKGRSYYLNPETIDRVLLTDYLFKKKLLMT
;
A
#
# COMPACT_ATOMS: atom_id res chain seq x y z
N MET A 1 4.96 53.90 21.04
CA MET A 1 3.70 53.24 20.65
C MET A 1 4.08 51.91 20.01
N HIS A 2 4.32 50.87 20.81
CA HIS A 2 4.72 49.55 20.37
C HIS A 2 3.51 48.64 20.48
N ARG A 3 3.06 48.08 19.36
CA ARG A 3 2.10 47.00 19.31
C ARG A 3 2.85 45.69 19.52
N HIS A 4 2.56 45.00 20.58
CA HIS A 4 2.91 43.59 20.76
C HIS A 4 1.83 42.74 20.10
N ASP A 5 2.14 42.21 18.95
CA ASP A 5 1.39 41.08 18.36
C ASP A 5 1.89 39.79 19.05
N SER A 6 1.11 39.28 19.96
CA SER A 6 1.32 37.92 20.48
C SER A 6 0.64 36.93 19.54
N ALA A 7 1.40 36.45 18.57
CA ALA A 7 1.01 35.27 17.82
C ALA A 7 1.10 34.06 18.77
N ALA A 8 -0.04 33.46 19.06
CA ALA A 8 -0.10 32.19 19.76
C ALA A 8 0.51 31.11 18.85
N ASP A 9 1.68 30.61 19.26
CA ASP A 9 2.40 29.54 18.57
C ASP A 9 1.72 28.20 18.88
N THR A 10 0.70 27.84 18.11
CA THR A 10 0.06 26.52 18.17
C THR A 10 0.86 25.52 17.36
N ARG A 11 1.76 24.81 18.04
CA ARG A 11 2.53 23.70 17.45
C ARG A 11 1.73 22.42 17.51
N ASN A 12 1.24 21.95 16.39
CA ASN A 12 0.72 20.59 16.27
C ASN A 12 1.86 19.62 16.01
N TYR A 13 2.10 18.76 16.99
CA TYR A 13 3.10 17.70 16.88
C TYR A 13 2.43 16.43 16.36
N ILE A 14 2.97 15.90 15.24
CA ILE A 14 2.82 14.48 14.98
C ILE A 14 3.66 13.78 16.06
N TYR A 15 3.04 13.30 17.11
CA TYR A 15 3.71 12.49 18.10
C TYR A 15 4.17 11.20 17.44
N PHE A 16 5.45 11.10 17.13
CA PHE A 16 6.11 9.83 17.14
C PHE A 16 6.13 9.41 18.61
N GLY A 17 5.15 8.58 19.02
CA GLY A 17 5.05 8.13 20.39
C GLY A 17 6.39 7.58 20.84
N LYS A 18 7.08 8.31 21.72
CA LYS A 18 7.98 7.68 22.66
C LYS A 18 7.06 6.84 23.54
N GLU A 19 7.17 5.52 23.43
CA GLU A 19 6.61 4.64 24.42
C GLU A 19 7.06 5.17 25.78
N HIS A 20 6.12 5.57 26.62
CA HIS A 20 6.37 5.80 28.03
C HIS A 20 6.80 4.45 28.60
N GLU A 21 8.09 4.29 28.84
CA GLU A 21 8.60 3.25 29.72
C GLU A 21 7.95 3.50 31.08
N GLN A 22 6.94 2.70 31.40
CA GLN A 22 6.49 2.56 32.77
C GLN A 22 7.67 1.96 33.53
N ASN A 23 8.21 2.75 34.47
CA ASN A 23 9.19 2.30 35.43
C ASN A 23 8.59 1.20 36.33
N GLU A 24 8.59 -0.01 35.87
CA GLU A 24 8.56 -1.17 36.75
C GLU A 24 10.00 -1.37 37.25
N LYS A 25 10.14 -1.28 38.56
CA LYS A 25 11.36 -1.63 39.28
C LYS A 25 11.67 -3.10 39.01
N ASN A 26 12.44 -3.39 38.00
CA ASN A 26 12.98 -4.71 37.73
C ASN A 26 14.40 -4.79 38.29
N THR A 27 14.59 -5.75 39.16
CA THR A 27 15.88 -6.32 39.58
C THR A 27 16.79 -6.57 38.38
N PRO A 28 18.13 -6.39 38.51
CA PRO A 28 19.08 -6.59 37.41
C PRO A 28 19.20 -8.06 37.12
N ILE A 29 18.44 -8.55 36.14
CA ILE A 29 18.57 -9.88 35.55
C ILE A 29 18.81 -9.67 34.06
N ASP A 30 20.04 -9.96 33.61
CA ASP A 30 20.49 -10.25 32.24
C ASP A 30 19.95 -9.40 31.08
N LEU A 31 20.18 -8.09 31.10
CA LEU A 31 19.91 -7.16 29.98
C LEU A 31 20.73 -7.48 28.69
N ASP A 32 21.83 -8.21 28.79
CA ASP A 32 22.68 -8.54 27.65
C ASP A 32 22.16 -9.73 26.83
N MET A 33 21.46 -10.67 27.42
CA MET A 33 20.86 -11.80 26.71
C MET A 33 19.67 -11.39 25.85
N ASP A 34 18.79 -10.55 26.37
CA ASP A 34 17.61 -10.08 25.64
C ASP A 34 17.92 -9.20 24.45
N GLN A 35 18.94 -8.36 24.55
CA GLN A 35 19.40 -7.52 23.43
C GLN A 35 20.04 -8.35 22.31
N ASN A 36 20.79 -9.40 22.65
CA ASN A 36 21.38 -10.31 21.67
C ASN A 36 20.31 -11.18 20.98
N LEU A 37 19.29 -11.63 21.72
CA LEU A 37 18.18 -12.40 21.19
C LEU A 37 17.31 -11.54 20.25
N SER A 38 17.06 -10.30 20.61
CA SER A 38 16.32 -9.34 19.79
C SER A 38 17.07 -9.00 18.49
N ARG A 39 18.36 -8.74 18.56
CA ARG A 39 19.22 -8.52 17.37
C ARG A 39 19.34 -9.75 16.48
N PHE A 40 19.33 -10.94 17.06
CA PHE A 40 19.34 -12.21 16.32
C PHE A 40 18.01 -12.39 15.56
N ASN A 41 16.89 -12.22 16.23
CA ASN A 41 15.57 -12.26 15.61
C ASN A 41 15.41 -11.20 14.53
N ASP A 42 15.96 -10.03 14.73
CA ASP A 42 15.96 -8.95 13.76
C ASP A 42 16.66 -9.31 12.46
N LYS A 43 17.83 -9.94 12.52
CA LYS A 43 18.55 -10.38 11.32
C LYS A 43 17.81 -11.50 10.58
N LEU A 44 17.23 -12.45 11.32
CA LEU A 44 16.43 -13.51 10.72
C LEU A 44 15.21 -12.96 9.99
N LEU A 45 14.51 -11.99 10.58
CA LEU A 45 13.36 -11.35 9.94
C LEU A 45 13.74 -10.58 8.66
N ASP A 46 14.95 -9.99 8.58
CA ASP A 46 15.43 -9.36 7.36
C ASP A 46 15.67 -10.38 6.23
N VAL A 47 16.25 -11.52 6.55
CA VAL A 47 16.44 -12.60 5.59
C VAL A 47 15.08 -13.16 5.14
N ILE A 48 14.19 -13.45 6.07
CA ILE A 48 12.83 -13.91 5.78
C ILE A 48 12.09 -12.93 4.87
N GLY A 49 12.17 -11.62 5.18
CA GLY A 49 11.53 -10.57 4.40
C GLY A 49 12.04 -10.52 2.96
N ARG A 50 13.35 -10.67 2.74
CA ARG A 50 13.93 -10.73 1.38
C ARG A 50 13.51 -11.99 0.64
N GLU A 51 13.57 -13.15 1.31
CA GLU A 51 13.25 -14.43 0.69
C GLU A 51 11.77 -14.53 0.27
N VAL A 52 10.83 -14.02 1.09
CA VAL A 52 9.40 -14.08 0.78
C VAL A 52 9.00 -13.11 -0.32
N LEU A 53 9.76 -12.03 -0.53
CA LEU A 53 9.51 -11.08 -1.61
C LEU A 53 9.91 -11.62 -2.98
N LYS A 54 10.80 -12.62 -3.06
CA LYS A 54 11.17 -13.25 -4.33
C LYS A 54 9.95 -13.77 -5.06
N GLU A 55 10.01 -13.79 -6.37
CA GLU A 55 8.91 -14.27 -7.19
C GLU A 55 8.54 -15.72 -6.84
N LYS A 56 9.55 -16.58 -6.69
CA LYS A 56 9.38 -17.93 -6.19
C LYS A 56 9.58 -17.95 -4.68
N THR A 57 8.48 -17.96 -3.95
CA THR A 57 8.52 -18.10 -2.48
C THR A 57 9.20 -19.42 -2.10
N PRO A 58 10.23 -19.41 -1.25
CA PRO A 58 10.94 -20.62 -0.86
C PRO A 58 10.05 -21.53 -0.02
N THR A 59 10.29 -22.83 -0.12
CA THR A 59 9.76 -23.82 0.81
C THR A 59 10.39 -23.62 2.19
N LEU A 60 9.78 -24.17 3.25
CA LEU A 60 10.35 -24.09 4.60
C LEU A 60 11.76 -24.70 4.69
N GLN A 61 12.05 -25.73 3.88
CA GLN A 61 13.38 -26.34 3.82
C GLN A 61 14.42 -25.43 3.15
N GLU A 62 14.07 -24.81 2.04
CA GLU A 62 14.93 -23.83 1.36
C GLU A 62 15.18 -22.61 2.24
N LEU A 63 14.15 -22.15 2.97
CA LEU A 63 14.25 -21.06 3.93
C LEU A 63 15.20 -21.42 5.08
N GLU A 64 15.09 -22.61 5.67
CA GLU A 64 16.01 -23.07 6.73
C GLU A 64 17.46 -23.04 6.26
N TYR A 65 17.72 -23.55 5.04
CA TYR A 65 19.06 -23.53 4.46
C TYR A 65 19.59 -22.09 4.30
N THR A 66 18.77 -21.19 3.80
CA THR A 66 19.15 -19.78 3.62
C THR A 66 19.43 -19.09 4.96
N LEU A 67 18.60 -19.35 5.97
CA LEU A 67 18.77 -18.81 7.31
C LEU A 67 20.05 -19.32 7.96
N GLN A 68 20.36 -20.63 7.83
CA GLN A 68 21.62 -21.20 8.33
C GLN A 68 22.85 -20.60 7.61
N ALA A 69 22.77 -20.42 6.29
CA ALA A 69 23.85 -19.81 5.52
C ALA A 69 24.11 -18.36 5.97
N ALA A 70 23.06 -17.58 6.18
CA ALA A 70 23.15 -16.20 6.65
C ALA A 70 23.78 -16.09 8.05
N LEU A 71 23.46 -17.04 8.93
CA LEU A 71 24.06 -17.09 10.27
C LEU A 71 25.55 -17.47 10.23
N ARG A 72 25.95 -18.42 9.37
CA ARG A 72 27.35 -18.83 9.20
C ARG A 72 28.23 -17.70 8.64
N GLN A 73 27.72 -16.89 7.72
CA GLN A 73 28.44 -15.73 7.17
C GLN A 73 28.74 -14.68 8.23
N ASN A 74 27.85 -14.49 9.19
CA ASN A 74 28.02 -13.54 10.30
C ASN A 74 28.92 -14.07 11.43
N ALA A 75 29.18 -15.37 11.49
CA ALA A 75 30.00 -16.02 12.52
C ALA A 75 31.51 -16.01 12.19
N LYS A 76 31.94 -15.56 11.00
CA LYS A 76 33.37 -15.48 10.66
C LYS A 76 33.96 -14.17 11.17
N PRO A 77 34.90 -14.17 12.13
CA PRO A 77 35.66 -13.00 12.48
C PRO A 77 36.55 -12.61 11.30
N ASN A 78 36.75 -11.29 11.09
CA ASN A 78 37.65 -10.71 10.11
C ASN A 78 39.12 -11.23 10.32
N ASN A 79 39.49 -12.29 9.64
CA ASN A 79 40.88 -12.68 9.47
C ASN A 79 41.15 -12.98 8.00
N HIS A 80 41.79 -12.01 7.35
CA HIS A 80 42.35 -12.17 6.04
C HIS A 80 43.43 -13.28 6.05
N LYS A 81 43.06 -14.49 5.58
CA LYS A 81 44.03 -15.40 4.96
C LYS A 81 43.35 -16.08 3.76
N LYS A 82 43.90 -15.73 2.58
CA LYS A 82 43.57 -16.42 1.32
C LYS A 82 43.87 -17.92 1.47
N VAL A 83 42.86 -18.75 1.31
CA VAL A 83 43.04 -20.15 0.98
C VAL A 83 42.18 -20.43 -0.23
N THR A 84 42.84 -20.55 -1.36
CA THR A 84 42.30 -21.12 -2.59
C THR A 84 42.02 -22.59 -2.36
N LYS A 85 40.74 -22.99 -2.32
CA LYS A 85 40.31 -24.37 -2.60
C LYS A 85 38.98 -24.31 -3.34
N GLN A 86 38.99 -24.97 -4.51
CA GLN A 86 37.83 -25.23 -5.34
C GLN A 86 36.72 -25.93 -4.53
N PRO A 87 35.44 -25.66 -4.78
CA PRO A 87 34.37 -26.39 -4.14
C PRO A 87 34.20 -27.75 -4.82
N ASP A 88 34.37 -28.80 -4.03
CA ASP A 88 34.02 -30.16 -4.42
C ASP A 88 32.51 -30.25 -4.73
N ALA A 89 32.22 -30.80 -5.90
CA ALA A 89 30.88 -30.88 -6.51
C ALA A 89 29.99 -31.99 -5.97
N ASP A 90 30.33 -32.67 -4.85
CA ASP A 90 29.69 -33.90 -4.43
C ASP A 90 29.13 -33.91 -3.00
N LEU A 91 28.42 -32.82 -2.60
CA LEU A 91 27.60 -32.87 -1.38
C LEU A 91 26.15 -32.48 -1.70
N ARG A 92 25.48 -33.32 -2.50
CA ARG A 92 24.01 -33.38 -2.47
C ARG A 92 23.60 -34.21 -1.25
N PRO A 93 23.00 -33.66 -0.20
CA PRO A 93 22.47 -34.47 0.88
C PRO A 93 21.31 -35.33 0.37
N ASN A 94 21.42 -36.64 0.50
CA ASN A 94 20.32 -37.60 0.29
C ASN A 94 19.23 -37.30 1.32
N PHE A 95 18.13 -36.70 0.88
CA PHE A 95 16.96 -36.44 1.72
C PHE A 95 16.13 -37.72 1.86
N SER A 96 16.31 -38.45 2.96
CA SER A 96 15.37 -39.46 3.39
C SER A 96 14.15 -38.80 4.04
N LYS A 97 12.96 -39.25 3.65
CA LYS A 97 11.63 -38.89 4.17
C LYS A 97 11.44 -39.30 5.63
N SER A 98 12.02 -38.61 6.59
CA SER A 98 11.65 -38.72 8.00
C SER A 98 11.70 -37.34 8.63
N GLY A 99 10.67 -36.96 9.39
CA GLY A 99 10.40 -35.63 9.94
C GLY A 99 11.62 -34.98 10.61
N MET A 100 12.36 -34.22 9.82
CA MET A 100 13.55 -33.52 10.28
C MET A 100 13.10 -32.26 10.96
N HIS A 101 13.27 -32.14 12.27
CA HIS A 101 13.11 -30.93 13.01
C HIS A 101 14.09 -29.88 12.46
N LEU A 102 13.56 -28.88 11.76
CA LEU A 102 14.30 -27.73 11.27
C LEU A 102 14.61 -26.82 12.47
N PRO A 103 15.86 -26.71 12.95
CA PRO A 103 16.12 -26.10 14.26
C PRO A 103 15.77 -24.63 14.33
N ILE A 104 15.98 -23.83 13.26
CA ILE A 104 15.67 -22.40 13.24
C ILE A 104 14.18 -22.17 12.97
N ILE A 105 13.62 -22.89 12.01
CA ILE A 105 12.19 -22.80 11.70
C ILE A 105 11.36 -23.27 12.87
N GLY A 106 11.79 -24.33 13.61
CA GLY A 106 11.12 -24.78 14.83
C GLY A 106 11.02 -23.68 15.88
N GLN A 107 12.09 -22.92 16.11
CA GLN A 107 12.08 -21.76 17.00
C GLN A 107 11.17 -20.62 16.50
N LEU A 108 11.15 -20.37 15.18
CA LEU A 108 10.29 -19.35 14.56
C LEU A 108 8.80 -19.74 14.62
N ILE A 109 8.49 -21.04 14.56
CA ILE A 109 7.12 -21.57 14.77
C ILE A 109 6.71 -21.38 16.23
N GLN A 110 7.56 -21.76 17.18
CA GLN A 110 7.29 -21.57 18.62
C GLN A 110 7.10 -20.10 18.99
N SER A 111 7.90 -19.21 18.40
CA SER A 111 7.76 -17.76 18.59
C SER A 111 6.61 -17.11 17.80
N GLY A 112 5.89 -17.89 16.98
CA GLY A 112 4.70 -17.48 16.25
C GLY A 112 4.97 -16.58 15.03
N TYR A 113 6.18 -16.62 14.46
CA TYR A 113 6.51 -15.90 13.22
C TYR A 113 6.21 -16.70 11.96
N ILE A 114 6.35 -18.03 12.04
CA ILE A 114 6.12 -18.95 10.93
C ILE A 114 5.04 -19.96 11.33
N LYS A 115 4.27 -20.44 10.37
CA LYS A 115 3.32 -21.54 10.50
C LYS A 115 3.64 -22.62 9.46
N ASP A 116 3.27 -23.85 9.74
CA ASP A 116 3.43 -24.98 8.81
C ASP A 116 2.26 -24.97 7.80
N ASP A 117 2.41 -24.16 6.76
CA ASP A 117 1.41 -23.98 5.70
C ASP A 117 2.12 -23.49 4.42
N THR A 118 1.45 -23.54 3.27
CA THR A 118 1.94 -22.99 2.00
C THR A 118 2.20 -21.49 2.10
N LYS A 119 1.36 -20.76 2.84
CA LYS A 119 1.55 -19.35 3.23
C LYS A 119 2.09 -19.29 4.66
N TRP A 120 3.35 -19.67 4.81
CA TRP A 120 3.99 -19.89 6.10
C TRP A 120 4.21 -18.62 6.97
N LEU A 121 4.11 -17.43 6.41
CA LEU A 121 4.26 -16.18 7.17
C LEU A 121 3.02 -15.88 8.01
N THR A 122 3.18 -15.64 9.29
CA THR A 122 2.07 -15.24 10.18
C THR A 122 1.80 -13.73 10.10
N SER A 123 0.64 -13.30 10.60
CA SER A 123 0.35 -11.85 10.73
C SER A 123 1.35 -11.12 11.61
N LYS A 124 1.88 -11.77 12.65
CA LYS A 124 2.94 -11.22 13.52
C LYS A 124 4.21 -10.95 12.72
N ALA A 125 4.66 -11.92 11.92
CA ALA A 125 5.84 -11.75 11.07
C ALA A 125 5.59 -10.68 9.98
N PHE A 126 4.42 -10.68 9.36
CA PHE A 126 4.04 -9.67 8.38
C PHE A 126 4.17 -8.26 8.95
N ILE A 127 3.63 -8.00 10.15
CA ILE A 127 3.71 -6.69 10.81
C ILE A 127 5.17 -6.34 11.16
N SER A 128 5.92 -7.30 11.71
CA SER A 128 7.31 -7.06 12.13
C SER A 128 8.23 -6.74 10.95
N ILE A 129 8.15 -7.52 9.87
CA ILE A 129 8.95 -7.31 8.64
C ILE A 129 8.50 -6.02 7.95
N GLY A 130 7.20 -5.78 7.83
CA GLY A 130 6.66 -4.55 7.24
C GLY A 130 7.08 -3.29 8.01
N GLY A 131 7.15 -3.36 9.34
CA GLY A 131 7.69 -2.29 10.17
C GLY A 131 9.16 -1.98 9.89
N LYS A 132 9.98 -3.00 9.61
CA LYS A 132 11.37 -2.82 9.20
C LYS A 132 11.50 -2.21 7.82
N ILE A 133 10.76 -2.74 6.84
CA ILE A 133 10.70 -2.15 5.49
C ILE A 133 10.35 -0.67 5.58
N LEU A 134 9.31 -0.33 6.35
CA LEU A 134 8.92 1.07 6.56
C LEU A 134 10.03 1.89 7.20
N LYS A 135 10.72 1.37 8.22
CA LYS A 135 11.83 2.07 8.88
C LYS A 135 12.98 2.37 7.91
N ASP A 136 13.33 1.42 7.05
CA ASP A 136 14.37 1.60 6.05
C ASP A 136 13.97 2.63 5.00
N LEU A 137 12.72 2.60 4.54
CA LEU A 137 12.17 3.59 3.62
C LEU A 137 12.16 4.99 4.21
N MET A 138 11.72 5.13 5.46
CA MET A 138 11.71 6.43 6.16
C MET A 138 13.11 6.97 6.39
N ARG A 139 14.11 6.12 6.61
CA ARG A 139 15.51 6.55 6.71
C ARG A 139 16.03 7.07 5.37
N SER A 140 15.73 6.39 4.27
CA SER A 140 16.13 6.83 2.94
C SER A 140 15.52 8.19 2.58
N LEU A 141 14.24 8.43 2.91
CA LEU A 141 13.57 9.71 2.69
C LEU A 141 14.18 10.86 3.49
N LYS A 142 14.61 10.62 4.73
CA LYS A 142 15.29 11.64 5.56
C LYS A 142 16.63 12.07 4.97
N ASN A 143 17.38 11.13 4.41
CA ASN A 143 18.67 11.40 3.82
C ASN A 143 18.59 12.26 2.56
N ASP A 144 17.46 12.18 1.83
CA ASP A 144 17.23 12.94 0.59
C ASP A 144 16.61 14.34 0.84
N GLY A 145 16.52 14.82 2.10
CA GLY A 145 16.10 16.18 2.44
C GLY A 145 14.59 16.44 2.31
N PHE A 146 13.76 15.40 2.16
CA PHE A 146 12.30 15.53 2.21
C PHE A 146 11.85 15.84 3.64
N GLY A 147 11.72 17.15 3.95
CA GLY A 147 11.10 17.59 5.18
C GLY A 147 9.60 17.31 5.15
N LEU A 148 9.11 16.53 6.10
CA LEU A 148 7.68 16.46 6.40
C LEU A 148 7.30 17.79 7.08
N HIS A 149 6.75 18.74 6.33
CA HIS A 149 6.21 19.97 6.89
C HIS A 149 4.79 19.70 7.40
N GLU A 150 4.55 20.05 8.65
CA GLU A 150 3.23 20.00 9.27
C GLU A 150 2.36 21.13 8.70
N THR A 151 1.11 20.85 8.43
CA THR A 151 0.11 21.86 8.06
C THR A 151 -1.05 21.78 9.03
N ASN A 152 -1.35 22.90 9.66
CA ASN A 152 -2.54 23.11 10.47
C ASN A 152 -3.67 23.56 9.57
N SER A 153 -4.69 22.76 9.36
CA SER A 153 -5.98 23.24 8.90
C SER A 153 -7.07 22.82 9.87
N LEU A 154 -7.68 23.83 10.47
CA LEU A 154 -8.91 23.69 11.23
C LEU A 154 -10.06 23.63 10.24
N GLY A 155 -10.86 22.57 10.26
CA GLY A 155 -12.02 22.39 9.41
C GLY A 155 -13.20 21.81 10.20
N ASN A 156 -14.42 21.94 9.68
CA ASN A 156 -15.61 21.33 10.26
C ASN A 156 -15.54 19.80 10.10
N GLY A 157 -15.11 19.08 11.12
CA GLY A 157 -14.84 17.64 11.09
C GLY A 157 -15.63 16.81 12.05
N SER A 158 -15.42 15.50 12.02
CA SER A 158 -16.13 14.50 12.83
C SER A 158 -15.50 14.25 14.20
N VAL A 159 -14.27 14.68 14.43
CA VAL A 159 -13.56 14.50 15.72
C VAL A 159 -13.67 15.79 16.50
N ILE A 160 -14.38 15.73 17.63
CA ILE A 160 -14.54 16.86 18.56
C ILE A 160 -13.28 16.97 19.41
N LEU A 161 -12.69 18.16 19.44
CA LEU A 161 -11.56 18.49 20.31
C LEU A 161 -12.06 19.01 21.66
N ASP A 162 -11.19 18.96 22.67
CA ASP A 162 -11.46 19.60 23.97
C ASP A 162 -11.27 21.13 23.93
N THR A 163 -10.80 21.67 22.79
CA THR A 163 -10.66 23.10 22.55
C THR A 163 -11.97 23.71 22.03
N THR A 164 -12.23 24.97 22.39
CA THR A 164 -13.43 25.69 21.97
C THR A 164 -13.07 26.94 21.16
N LYS A 165 -13.95 27.30 20.24
CA LYS A 165 -13.92 28.57 19.50
C LYS A 165 -15.29 29.26 19.56
N LYS A 166 -15.34 30.52 19.16
CA LYS A 166 -16.62 31.23 19.05
C LYS A 166 -17.53 30.55 18.04
N TYR A 167 -18.81 30.39 18.43
CA TYR A 167 -19.84 29.81 17.58
C TYR A 167 -20.14 30.75 16.41
N GLU A 168 -20.10 30.23 15.20
CA GLU A 168 -20.51 30.93 13.98
C GLU A 168 -21.91 30.50 13.55
N ILE A 169 -22.76 31.48 13.24
CA ILE A 169 -24.16 31.23 12.83
C ILE A 169 -24.15 30.39 11.54
N GLY A 170 -24.76 29.20 11.64
CA GLY A 170 -24.81 28.23 10.53
C GLY A 170 -24.02 26.93 10.81
N ASN A 171 -23.22 26.91 11.87
CA ASN A 171 -22.55 25.67 12.30
C ASN A 171 -23.51 24.73 13.03
N ASP A 172 -23.12 23.45 13.14
CA ASP A 172 -23.96 22.42 13.76
C ASP A 172 -24.14 22.69 15.28
N ILE A 173 -25.38 22.91 15.69
CA ILE A 173 -25.77 23.17 17.09
C ILE A 173 -25.28 22.04 18.03
N LYS A 174 -25.08 20.84 17.55
CA LYS A 174 -24.56 19.73 18.35
C LYS A 174 -23.15 19.96 18.86
N LEU A 175 -22.41 20.85 18.23
CA LEU A 175 -21.04 21.22 18.62
C LEU A 175 -21.02 22.34 19.67
N LEU A 176 -22.17 22.90 20.03
CA LEU A 176 -22.24 23.98 21.01
C LEU A 176 -21.77 23.50 22.38
N ASN A 177 -20.79 24.20 22.95
CA ASN A 177 -20.33 23.97 24.32
C ASN A 177 -21.21 24.78 25.29
N VAL A 178 -22.33 24.18 25.71
CA VAL A 178 -23.32 24.82 26.56
C VAL A 178 -22.71 25.29 27.89
N PRO A 179 -21.89 24.50 28.64
CA PRO A 179 -21.28 24.96 29.88
C PRO A 179 -20.43 26.20 29.73
N VAL A 180 -19.56 26.27 28.69
CA VAL A 180 -18.68 27.42 28.47
C VAL A 180 -19.49 28.64 28.03
N SER A 181 -20.48 28.46 27.17
CA SER A 181 -21.38 29.52 26.71
C SER A 181 -22.14 30.16 27.88
N LEU A 182 -22.66 29.36 28.83
CA LEU A 182 -23.29 29.85 30.04
C LEU A 182 -22.30 30.64 30.94
N LEU A 183 -21.07 30.13 31.08
CA LEU A 183 -20.03 30.79 31.85
C LEU A 183 -19.67 32.15 31.24
N ASN A 184 -19.57 32.25 29.92
CA ASN A 184 -19.32 33.50 29.22
C ASN A 184 -20.44 34.52 29.44
N ALA A 185 -21.70 34.09 29.40
CA ALA A 185 -22.85 34.95 29.68
C ALA A 185 -22.77 35.49 31.10
N VAL A 186 -22.50 34.66 32.11
CA VAL A 186 -22.33 35.09 33.49
C VAL A 186 -21.16 36.04 33.65
N GLN A 187 -20.03 35.77 33.03
CA GLN A 187 -18.86 36.66 33.04
C GLN A 187 -19.15 38.02 32.41
N ARG A 188 -19.87 38.04 31.30
CA ARG A 188 -20.30 39.28 30.64
C ARG A 188 -21.20 40.13 31.56
N ILE A 189 -22.27 39.55 32.11
CA ILE A 189 -23.19 40.20 33.04
C ILE A 189 -22.43 40.77 34.24
N THR A 190 -21.53 39.99 34.84
CA THR A 190 -20.73 40.44 35.98
C THR A 190 -19.78 41.58 35.59
N ARG A 191 -19.16 41.56 34.43
CA ARG A 191 -18.27 42.61 33.93
C ARG A 191 -18.98 43.92 33.70
N TYR A 192 -20.21 43.89 33.21
CA TYR A 192 -21.03 45.10 33.01
C TYR A 192 -21.81 45.52 34.26
N ARG A 193 -21.64 44.83 35.40
CA ARG A 193 -22.33 45.09 36.67
C ARG A 193 -23.86 45.06 36.52
N GLU A 194 -24.38 44.25 35.61
CA GLU A 194 -25.81 44.03 35.45
C GLU A 194 -26.32 43.07 36.56
N PRO A 195 -27.59 43.21 37.02
CA PRO A 195 -28.15 42.28 37.99
C PRO A 195 -28.31 40.89 37.36
N LEU A 196 -27.88 39.86 38.08
CA LEU A 196 -28.02 38.48 37.64
C LEU A 196 -29.46 38.04 37.83
N CYS A 197 -30.25 38.04 36.77
CA CYS A 197 -31.66 37.66 36.78
C CYS A 197 -31.87 36.33 36.03
N LEU A 198 -32.79 35.52 36.49
CA LEU A 198 -33.25 34.33 35.78
C LEU A 198 -34.58 34.64 35.05
N PRO A 199 -34.77 34.23 33.76
CA PRO A 199 -33.85 33.46 32.93
C PRO A 199 -32.61 34.26 32.51
N LEU A 200 -31.45 33.57 32.42
CA LEU A 200 -30.18 34.18 32.05
C LEU A 200 -30.27 34.68 30.57
N GLN A 201 -29.95 35.95 30.35
CA GLN A 201 -29.90 36.50 29.01
C GLN A 201 -28.55 36.12 28.34
N ILE A 202 -28.64 35.28 27.33
CA ILE A 202 -27.50 34.82 26.53
C ILE A 202 -27.52 35.56 25.21
N THR A 203 -26.38 36.11 24.79
CA THR A 203 -26.22 36.77 23.49
C THR A 203 -25.40 35.87 22.54
N SER A 204 -25.45 36.19 21.24
CA SER A 204 -24.68 35.44 20.23
C SER A 204 -23.18 35.38 20.53
N ASP A 205 -22.66 36.43 21.19
CA ASP A 205 -21.22 36.51 21.52
C ASP A 205 -20.79 35.61 22.68
N ASP A 206 -21.73 35.09 23.44
CA ASP A 206 -21.48 34.18 24.55
C ASP A 206 -21.32 32.73 24.09
N PHE A 207 -21.81 32.43 22.87
CA PHE A 207 -21.79 31.05 22.38
C PHE A 207 -20.39 30.62 21.97
N GLU A 208 -20.00 29.46 22.48
CA GLU A 208 -18.79 28.74 22.05
C GLU A 208 -19.15 27.34 21.55
N GLU A 209 -18.41 26.89 20.55
CA GLU A 209 -18.51 25.57 19.98
C GLU A 209 -17.20 24.81 20.14
N PHE A 210 -17.29 23.49 20.25
CA PHE A 210 -16.11 22.64 20.20
C PHE A 210 -15.43 22.74 18.84
N GLU A 211 -14.13 22.88 18.83
CA GLU A 211 -13.36 22.73 17.62
C GLU A 211 -13.42 21.29 17.14
N THR A 212 -13.51 21.12 15.84
CA THR A 212 -13.52 19.79 15.20
C THR A 212 -12.39 19.68 14.22
N ILE A 213 -11.77 18.52 14.18
CA ILE A 213 -10.83 18.17 13.12
C ILE A 213 -11.56 17.29 12.11
N GLN A 214 -11.50 17.70 10.85
CA GLN A 214 -11.94 16.83 9.78
C GLN A 214 -10.89 15.75 9.58
N GLU A 215 -11.17 14.55 10.08
CA GLU A 215 -10.39 13.39 9.76
C GLU A 215 -10.65 13.01 8.29
N VAL A 216 -9.76 13.43 7.41
CA VAL A 216 -9.88 13.15 5.98
C VAL A 216 -9.55 11.69 5.74
N ARG A 217 -10.60 10.88 5.64
CA ARG A 217 -10.49 9.46 5.30
C ARG A 217 -10.28 9.29 3.80
N VAL A 218 -9.28 8.49 3.44
CA VAL A 218 -8.96 8.16 2.05
C VAL A 218 -9.15 6.67 1.82
N ALA A 219 -9.71 6.30 0.68
CA ALA A 219 -9.75 4.92 0.21
C ALA A 219 -8.90 4.78 -1.05
N VAL A 220 -7.87 3.95 -0.99
CA VAL A 220 -6.93 3.71 -2.10
C VAL A 220 -6.99 2.25 -2.53
N VAL A 221 -7.11 2.02 -3.83
CA VAL A 221 -6.91 0.70 -4.44
C VAL A 221 -5.60 0.71 -5.21
N TYR A 222 -4.65 -0.10 -4.79
CA TYR A 222 -3.43 -0.35 -5.55
C TYR A 222 -3.67 -1.52 -6.51
N CYS A 223 -3.68 -1.23 -7.81
CA CYS A 223 -3.78 -2.22 -8.87
C CYS A 223 -2.37 -2.60 -9.32
N ILE A 224 -1.96 -3.83 -9.02
CA ILE A 224 -0.63 -4.34 -9.38
C ILE A 224 -0.74 -5.27 -10.58
N ASP A 225 0.03 -4.97 -11.61
CA ASP A 225 0.17 -5.80 -12.79
C ASP A 225 0.90 -7.11 -12.44
N LEU A 226 0.29 -8.23 -12.80
CA LEU A 226 0.84 -9.57 -12.63
C LEU A 226 1.17 -10.24 -13.98
N SER A 227 1.26 -9.44 -15.05
CA SER A 227 1.70 -9.94 -16.36
C SER A 227 3.12 -10.51 -16.28
N SER A 228 3.45 -11.36 -17.23
CA SER A 228 4.74 -12.09 -17.24
C SER A 228 5.96 -11.16 -17.31
N THR A 229 5.81 -9.96 -17.85
CA THR A 229 6.90 -8.97 -17.96
C THR A 229 7.33 -8.38 -16.62
N MET A 230 6.47 -8.37 -15.62
CA MET A 230 6.77 -7.89 -14.27
C MET A 230 7.82 -8.74 -13.53
N ARG A 231 8.11 -9.95 -13.99
CA ARG A 231 9.18 -10.82 -13.42
C ARG A 231 10.59 -10.38 -13.79
N TYR A 232 10.76 -9.57 -14.82
CA TYR A 232 12.08 -9.16 -15.28
C TYR A 232 12.70 -8.11 -14.35
N SER A 233 14.03 -8.19 -14.23
CA SER A 233 14.88 -7.20 -13.57
C SER A 233 15.68 -6.42 -14.61
N ALA A 234 16.03 -5.18 -14.31
CA ALA A 234 16.84 -4.33 -15.20
C ALA A 234 18.26 -4.89 -15.40
N MET A 235 18.85 -5.43 -14.31
CA MET A 235 20.17 -6.04 -14.32
C MET A 235 20.16 -7.40 -13.61
N TYR A 236 21.09 -8.27 -13.98
CA TYR A 236 21.28 -9.54 -13.32
C TYR A 236 21.61 -9.33 -11.82
N GLY A 237 20.80 -9.91 -10.94
CA GLY A 237 20.94 -9.77 -9.48
C GLY A 237 20.27 -8.55 -8.87
N SER A 238 19.67 -7.65 -9.67
CA SER A 238 18.79 -6.58 -9.17
C SER A 238 17.39 -7.12 -8.86
N MET A 239 16.63 -6.35 -8.07
CA MET A 239 15.25 -6.66 -7.72
C MET A 239 14.37 -6.66 -8.97
N SER A 240 13.49 -7.65 -9.12
CA SER A 240 12.51 -7.67 -10.21
C SER A 240 11.42 -6.61 -9.98
N ARG A 241 10.71 -6.25 -11.05
CA ARG A 241 9.63 -5.24 -10.98
C ARG A 241 8.54 -5.64 -10.00
N ILE A 242 8.15 -6.92 -10.00
CA ILE A 242 7.14 -7.43 -9.06
C ILE A 242 7.64 -7.43 -7.61
N GLU A 243 8.91 -7.78 -7.36
CA GLU A 243 9.51 -7.73 -6.02
C GLU A 243 9.55 -6.31 -5.48
N ALA A 244 9.94 -5.34 -6.31
CA ALA A 244 9.94 -3.92 -5.96
C ALA A 244 8.53 -3.42 -5.64
N ALA A 245 7.54 -3.76 -6.46
CA ALA A 245 6.14 -3.42 -6.23
C ALA A 245 5.59 -4.05 -4.94
N LYS A 246 5.87 -5.33 -4.68
CA LYS A 246 5.48 -6.01 -3.43
C LYS A 246 6.09 -5.33 -2.20
N ARG A 247 7.37 -4.97 -2.25
CA ARG A 247 8.07 -4.28 -1.16
C ARG A 247 7.45 -2.91 -0.89
N ALA A 248 7.18 -2.13 -1.93
CA ALA A 248 6.56 -0.83 -1.83
C ALA A 248 5.15 -0.91 -1.21
N LEU A 249 4.31 -1.83 -1.69
CA LEU A 249 2.97 -2.06 -1.16
C LEU A 249 3.00 -2.51 0.31
N TRP A 250 3.93 -3.38 0.67
CA TRP A 250 4.08 -3.81 2.07
C TRP A 250 4.47 -2.65 2.98
N GLY A 251 5.40 -1.78 2.52
CA GLY A 251 5.78 -0.55 3.22
C GLY A 251 4.60 0.40 3.43
N ILE A 252 3.80 0.65 2.38
CA ILE A 252 2.60 1.51 2.44
C ILE A 252 1.55 0.95 3.40
N VAL A 253 1.27 -0.36 3.34
CA VAL A 253 0.33 -1.00 4.26
C VAL A 253 0.80 -0.88 5.71
N SER A 254 2.10 -1.03 5.94
CA SER A 254 2.67 -0.88 7.27
C SER A 254 2.60 0.57 7.77
N LEU A 255 2.83 1.54 6.88
CA LEU A 255 2.62 2.96 7.17
C LEU A 255 1.17 3.25 7.53
N ASN A 256 0.24 2.78 6.70
CA ASN A 256 -1.18 3.00 6.92
C ASN A 256 -1.65 2.43 8.26
N ARG A 257 -1.33 1.17 8.54
CA ARG A 257 -1.72 0.52 9.81
C ARG A 257 -1.18 1.24 11.03
N LYS A 258 0.01 1.84 10.92
CA LYS A 258 0.66 2.51 12.06
C LYS A 258 0.22 3.95 12.25
N PHE A 259 0.03 4.71 11.17
CA PHE A 259 -0.17 6.17 11.25
C PHE A 259 -1.53 6.64 10.72
N PHE A 260 -2.18 5.86 9.85
CA PHE A 260 -3.44 6.24 9.23
C PHE A 260 -4.47 5.09 9.26
N PRO A 261 -4.81 4.56 10.45
CA PRO A 261 -5.67 3.38 10.59
C PRO A 261 -7.09 3.58 10.06
N MET A 262 -7.54 4.83 9.92
CA MET A 262 -8.86 5.16 9.38
C MET A 262 -8.92 5.12 7.86
N ASP A 263 -7.78 5.19 7.17
CA ASP A 263 -7.72 5.06 5.72
C ASP A 263 -7.90 3.61 5.29
N SER A 264 -8.58 3.41 4.17
CA SER A 264 -8.79 2.08 3.59
C SER A 264 -7.79 1.81 2.47
N ILE A 265 -7.01 0.73 2.59
CA ILE A 265 -6.13 0.25 1.53
C ILE A 265 -6.63 -1.09 1.01
N TYR A 266 -6.80 -1.17 -0.29
CA TYR A 266 -7.18 -2.37 -1.03
C TYR A 266 -6.11 -2.69 -2.06
N ILE A 267 -5.92 -3.98 -2.31
CA ILE A 267 -4.99 -4.48 -3.33
C ILE A 267 -5.78 -5.26 -4.37
N VAL A 268 -5.51 -4.98 -5.63
CA VAL A 268 -6.04 -5.69 -6.79
C VAL A 268 -4.86 -6.19 -7.63
N GLY A 269 -4.74 -7.49 -7.80
CA GLY A 269 -3.82 -8.08 -8.75
C GLY A 269 -4.54 -8.30 -10.08
N PHE A 270 -3.91 -7.98 -11.21
CA PHE A 270 -4.54 -8.14 -12.51
C PHE A 270 -3.57 -8.66 -13.58
N GLY A 271 -4.12 -9.37 -14.53
CA GLY A 271 -3.59 -9.75 -15.82
C GLY A 271 -4.70 -9.58 -16.84
N ALA A 272 -5.08 -10.61 -17.61
CA ALA A 272 -6.28 -10.58 -18.46
C ALA A 272 -7.57 -10.39 -17.64
N LEU A 273 -7.58 -10.90 -16.41
CA LEU A 273 -8.62 -10.73 -15.41
C LEU A 273 -8.03 -10.15 -14.12
N ALA A 274 -8.89 -9.60 -13.27
CA ALA A 274 -8.48 -9.00 -12.00
C ALA A 274 -9.03 -9.78 -10.80
N SER A 275 -8.29 -9.71 -9.68
CA SER A 275 -8.68 -10.31 -8.40
C SER A 275 -8.39 -9.36 -7.26
N LYS A 276 -9.28 -9.31 -6.26
CA LYS A 276 -8.99 -8.65 -4.98
C LYS A 276 -8.05 -9.53 -4.17
N ILE A 277 -6.95 -8.96 -3.72
CA ILE A 277 -5.90 -9.65 -2.95
C ILE A 277 -6.05 -9.26 -1.47
N ASN A 278 -5.87 -10.25 -0.60
CA ASN A 278 -5.77 -9.96 0.82
C ASN A 278 -4.43 -9.27 1.10
N VAL A 279 -4.44 -8.23 1.91
CA VAL A 279 -3.25 -7.43 2.22
C VAL A 279 -2.11 -8.29 2.79
N ASN A 280 -2.40 -9.29 3.59
CA ASN A 280 -1.39 -10.20 4.14
C ASN A 280 -0.79 -11.15 3.09
N ASP A 281 -1.41 -11.24 1.91
CA ASP A 281 -0.95 -12.08 0.80
C ASP A 281 -0.03 -11.35 -0.18
N ILE A 282 0.22 -10.05 0.02
CA ILE A 282 1.15 -9.26 -0.81
C ILE A 282 2.50 -9.98 -1.03
N PRO A 283 3.15 -10.54 0.00
CA PRO A 283 4.44 -11.22 -0.20
C PRO A 283 4.37 -12.43 -1.14
N TYR A 284 3.22 -13.08 -1.22
CA TYR A 284 3.00 -14.31 -2.01
C TYR A 284 2.51 -14.05 -3.44
N LEU A 285 2.34 -12.79 -3.85
CA LEU A 285 1.95 -12.47 -5.22
C LEU A 285 2.98 -13.01 -6.21
N LYS A 286 2.48 -13.65 -7.28
CA LYS A 286 3.26 -14.19 -8.38
C LYS A 286 2.75 -13.62 -9.68
N THR A 287 3.65 -13.49 -10.65
CA THR A 287 3.27 -13.14 -12.02
C THR A 287 2.64 -14.36 -12.71
N PHE A 288 1.72 -14.10 -13.63
CA PHE A 288 1.18 -15.15 -14.48
C PHE A 288 2.25 -15.61 -15.49
N GLU A 289 2.35 -16.92 -15.69
CA GLU A 289 3.27 -17.48 -16.68
C GLU A 289 2.62 -17.49 -18.07
N PRO A 290 3.38 -17.24 -19.13
CA PRO A 290 2.88 -17.46 -20.48
C PRO A 290 2.47 -18.92 -20.66
N GLY A 291 1.20 -19.15 -20.97
CA GLY A 291 0.65 -20.49 -21.06
C GLY A 291 -0.73 -20.51 -21.70
N ALA A 292 -1.37 -21.65 -21.65
CA ALA A 292 -2.71 -21.87 -22.21
C ALA A 292 -3.81 -21.10 -21.45
N ASP A 293 -3.55 -20.70 -20.21
CA ASP A 293 -4.47 -19.95 -19.36
C ASP A 293 -4.64 -18.48 -19.76
N LEU A 294 -3.76 -17.96 -20.62
CA LEU A 294 -3.80 -16.59 -21.18
C LEU A 294 -3.95 -15.45 -20.16
N LEU A 295 -3.77 -15.73 -18.87
CA LEU A 295 -3.90 -14.75 -17.79
C LEU A 295 -2.77 -13.71 -17.77
N HIS A 296 -1.66 -14.00 -18.44
CA HIS A 296 -0.45 -13.16 -18.50
C HIS A 296 -0.59 -11.87 -19.32
N TYR A 297 -1.70 -11.69 -20.05
CA TYR A 297 -2.01 -10.44 -20.75
C TYR A 297 -2.42 -9.34 -19.79
N THR A 298 -2.14 -8.09 -20.17
CA THR A 298 -2.35 -6.90 -19.32
C THR A 298 -3.67 -6.23 -19.66
N ASN A 299 -4.67 -6.28 -18.77
CA ASN A 299 -5.99 -5.71 -18.95
C ASN A 299 -6.27 -4.61 -17.90
N TYR A 300 -6.01 -3.36 -18.24
CA TYR A 300 -6.30 -2.22 -17.34
C TYR A 300 -7.79 -2.04 -17.09
N GLN A 301 -8.64 -2.38 -18.07
CA GLN A 301 -10.08 -2.29 -17.92
C GLN A 301 -10.57 -3.21 -16.79
N ALA A 302 -10.02 -4.42 -16.69
CA ALA A 302 -10.33 -5.35 -15.60
C ALA A 302 -9.93 -4.76 -14.24
N ALA A 303 -8.72 -4.19 -14.16
CA ALA A 303 -8.23 -3.53 -12.95
C ALA A 303 -9.15 -2.37 -12.51
N PHE A 304 -9.48 -1.45 -13.42
CA PHE A 304 -10.31 -0.29 -13.13
C PHE A 304 -11.74 -0.67 -12.73
N ARG A 305 -12.36 -1.65 -13.39
CA ARG A 305 -13.70 -2.12 -13.06
C ARG A 305 -13.76 -2.70 -11.66
N LEU A 306 -12.85 -3.60 -11.33
CA LEU A 306 -12.82 -4.20 -10.00
C LEU A 306 -12.49 -3.16 -8.92
N ALA A 307 -11.50 -2.29 -9.15
CA ALA A 307 -11.15 -1.21 -8.23
C ALA A 307 -12.33 -0.25 -7.99
N SER A 308 -13.01 0.17 -9.06
CA SER A 308 -14.20 1.02 -8.97
C SER A 308 -15.33 0.35 -8.16
N LYS A 309 -15.57 -0.96 -8.38
CA LYS A 309 -16.55 -1.76 -7.63
C LYS A 309 -16.21 -1.85 -6.13
N ILE A 310 -14.93 -1.94 -5.78
CA ILE A 310 -14.46 -1.93 -4.39
C ILE A 310 -14.68 -0.55 -3.77
N LEU A 311 -14.24 0.52 -4.45
CA LEU A 311 -14.32 1.89 -3.94
C LEU A 311 -15.76 2.41 -3.81
N GLN A 312 -16.69 1.94 -4.64
CA GLN A 312 -18.11 2.29 -4.50
C GLN A 312 -18.73 1.80 -3.20
N LYS A 313 -18.21 0.71 -2.64
CA LYS A 313 -18.66 0.16 -1.35
C LYS A 313 -18.02 0.83 -0.15
N ASP A 314 -16.92 1.58 -0.36
CA ASP A 314 -16.27 2.32 0.71
C ASP A 314 -16.94 3.68 0.94
N THR A 315 -17.02 4.10 2.20
CA THR A 315 -17.66 5.34 2.61
C THR A 315 -16.74 6.57 2.56
N ALA A 316 -15.44 6.38 2.28
CA ALA A 316 -14.51 7.50 2.16
C ALA A 316 -14.92 8.44 1.03
N LEU A 317 -14.78 9.75 1.26
CA LEU A 317 -15.04 10.79 0.25
C LEU A 317 -13.94 10.83 -0.80
N ASN A 318 -12.70 10.68 -0.37
CA ASN A 318 -11.54 10.71 -1.25
C ASN A 318 -11.20 9.29 -1.70
N LYS A 319 -11.41 9.03 -2.98
CA LYS A 319 -11.24 7.70 -3.58
C LYS A 319 -10.18 7.74 -4.66
N ARG A 320 -9.30 6.76 -4.65
CA ARG A 320 -8.16 6.74 -5.55
C ARG A 320 -7.81 5.35 -6.03
N ILE A 321 -7.40 5.27 -7.29
CA ILE A 321 -6.76 4.09 -7.89
C ILE A 321 -5.31 4.44 -8.18
N VAL A 322 -4.38 3.57 -7.80
CA VAL A 322 -2.97 3.65 -8.18
C VAL A 322 -2.65 2.41 -9.01
N LEU A 323 -2.42 2.62 -10.30
CA LEU A 323 -2.07 1.56 -11.24
C LEU A 323 -0.55 1.38 -11.25
N ILE A 324 -0.07 0.18 -10.93
CA ILE A 324 1.35 -0.18 -10.93
C ILE A 324 1.56 -1.22 -12.02
N THR A 325 2.33 -0.87 -13.05
CA THR A 325 2.52 -1.70 -14.24
C THR A 325 3.87 -1.42 -14.88
N ASP A 326 4.32 -2.29 -15.80
CA ASP A 326 5.56 -2.13 -16.54
C ASP A 326 5.36 -2.02 -18.06
N GLY A 327 4.11 -2.11 -18.53
CA GLY A 327 3.79 -2.19 -19.94
C GLY A 327 2.49 -1.50 -20.33
N HIS A 328 2.17 -1.57 -21.59
CA HIS A 328 0.91 -1.09 -22.14
C HIS A 328 -0.20 -2.15 -22.05
N PRO A 329 -1.48 -1.75 -22.08
CA PRO A 329 -2.56 -2.71 -22.09
C PRO A 329 -2.55 -3.54 -23.38
N SER A 330 -2.68 -4.85 -23.22
CA SER A 330 -2.70 -5.83 -24.30
C SER A 330 -4.00 -6.64 -24.36
N ALA A 331 -4.96 -6.35 -23.48
CA ALA A 331 -6.26 -6.98 -23.44
C ALA A 331 -7.36 -6.00 -23.04
N CYS A 332 -8.59 -6.27 -23.49
CA CYS A 332 -9.79 -5.56 -23.04
C CYS A 332 -11.02 -6.48 -23.13
N PHE A 333 -12.12 -6.07 -22.49
CA PHE A 333 -13.40 -6.79 -22.56
C PHE A 333 -14.18 -6.44 -23.82
N ILE A 334 -14.84 -7.45 -24.39
CA ILE A 334 -15.85 -7.31 -25.43
C ILE A 334 -17.23 -7.32 -24.76
N GLU A 335 -18.02 -6.30 -25.01
CA GLU A 335 -19.32 -6.10 -24.35
C GLU A 335 -20.49 -6.65 -25.16
N ASP A 336 -20.40 -6.55 -26.48
CA ASP A 336 -21.47 -6.98 -27.38
C ASP A 336 -20.93 -7.63 -28.67
N GLU A 337 -21.81 -8.30 -29.40
CA GLU A 337 -21.52 -8.99 -30.65
C GLU A 337 -21.07 -8.02 -31.75
N SER A 338 -21.59 -6.80 -31.77
CA SER A 338 -21.21 -5.79 -32.77
C SER A 338 -19.74 -5.37 -32.63
N GLU A 339 -19.22 -5.36 -31.38
CA GLU A 339 -17.80 -5.10 -31.13
C GLU A 339 -16.93 -6.26 -31.62
N TYR A 340 -17.36 -7.49 -31.38
CA TYR A 340 -16.69 -8.68 -31.85
C TYR A 340 -16.59 -8.68 -33.37
N GLU A 341 -17.71 -8.46 -34.09
CA GLU A 341 -17.72 -8.37 -35.55
C GLU A 341 -16.83 -7.24 -36.10
N LYS A 342 -16.84 -6.06 -35.47
CA LYS A 342 -15.96 -4.95 -35.87
C LYS A 342 -14.49 -5.29 -35.75
N ILE A 343 -14.08 -6.02 -34.71
CA ILE A 343 -12.69 -6.45 -34.56
C ILE A 343 -12.35 -7.48 -35.64
N LEU A 344 -13.20 -8.47 -35.85
CA LEU A 344 -13.00 -9.50 -36.89
C LEU A 344 -12.95 -8.92 -38.30
N SER A 345 -13.80 -7.95 -38.65
CA SER A 345 -13.81 -7.32 -39.97
C SER A 345 -12.51 -6.57 -40.28
N LYS A 346 -11.90 -5.93 -39.27
CA LYS A 346 -10.64 -5.20 -39.40
C LYS A 346 -9.40 -6.09 -39.26
N ARG A 347 -9.53 -7.19 -38.53
CA ARG A 347 -8.43 -8.07 -38.08
C ARG A 347 -8.89 -9.52 -37.99
N PRO A 348 -8.93 -10.25 -39.11
CA PRO A 348 -9.48 -11.61 -39.16
C PRO A 348 -8.72 -12.65 -38.31
N HIS A 349 -7.47 -12.35 -37.90
CA HIS A 349 -6.66 -13.21 -37.03
C HIS A 349 -6.56 -12.71 -35.61
N SER A 350 -7.66 -12.14 -35.08
CA SER A 350 -7.74 -11.68 -33.70
C SER A 350 -7.87 -12.84 -32.71
N TYR A 351 -7.30 -12.65 -31.52
CA TYR A 351 -7.38 -13.63 -30.44
C TYR A 351 -8.47 -13.22 -29.45
N PHE A 352 -9.34 -14.15 -29.14
CA PHE A 352 -10.39 -14.00 -28.15
C PHE A 352 -10.27 -15.08 -27.10
N TYR A 353 -10.48 -14.72 -25.85
CA TYR A 353 -10.34 -15.59 -24.70
C TYR A 353 -11.60 -15.57 -23.85
N THR A 354 -12.09 -16.75 -23.53
CA THR A 354 -13.12 -16.94 -22.51
C THR A 354 -12.53 -17.79 -21.40
N PRO A 355 -12.48 -17.30 -20.15
CA PRO A 355 -11.90 -18.07 -19.07
C PRO A 355 -12.68 -19.35 -18.78
N ASP A 356 -12.00 -20.49 -18.80
CA ASP A 356 -12.56 -21.77 -18.46
C ASP A 356 -12.67 -21.94 -16.92
N ASN A 357 -13.59 -22.78 -16.48
CA ASN A 357 -13.75 -23.06 -15.05
C ASN A 357 -12.47 -23.64 -14.43
N ASP A 358 -11.73 -24.43 -15.17
CA ASP A 358 -10.46 -25.03 -14.74
C ASP A 358 -9.40 -23.97 -14.44
N VAL A 359 -9.32 -22.91 -15.28
CA VAL A 359 -8.42 -21.77 -15.08
C VAL A 359 -8.83 -20.96 -13.85
N ILE A 360 -10.13 -20.77 -13.64
CA ILE A 360 -10.66 -20.06 -12.46
C ILE A 360 -10.34 -20.84 -11.19
N GLU A 361 -10.52 -22.16 -11.20
CA GLU A 361 -10.22 -23.02 -10.06
C GLU A 361 -8.72 -23.14 -9.80
N PHE A 362 -7.89 -23.23 -10.84
CA PHE A 362 -6.44 -23.16 -10.75
C PHE A 362 -5.96 -21.87 -10.10
N ALA A 363 -6.48 -20.71 -10.55
CA ALA A 363 -6.15 -19.42 -9.97
C ALA A 363 -6.53 -19.35 -8.48
N LYS A 364 -7.67 -19.90 -8.10
CA LYS A 364 -8.15 -19.95 -6.73
C LYS A 364 -7.29 -20.85 -5.84
N THR A 365 -6.91 -22.03 -6.31
CA THR A 365 -6.21 -23.05 -5.51
C THR A 365 -4.70 -22.84 -5.46
N HIS A 366 -4.07 -22.50 -6.59
CA HIS A 366 -2.61 -22.41 -6.72
C HIS A 366 -2.07 -20.98 -6.62
N LEU A 367 -2.85 -19.99 -7.09
CA LEU A 367 -2.46 -18.58 -7.02
C LEU A 367 -3.16 -17.84 -5.88
N PHE A 368 -4.13 -18.47 -5.21
CA PHE A 368 -4.96 -17.88 -4.15
C PHE A 368 -5.70 -16.60 -4.61
N MET A 369 -6.13 -16.58 -5.87
CA MET A 369 -6.78 -15.44 -6.50
C MET A 369 -8.21 -15.79 -6.90
N ASN A 370 -9.18 -15.03 -6.40
CA ASN A 370 -10.57 -15.09 -6.85
C ASN A 370 -10.77 -14.12 -8.02
N LEU A 371 -10.64 -14.63 -9.25
CA LEU A 371 -10.77 -13.83 -10.46
C LEU A 371 -12.19 -13.26 -10.61
N ASP A 372 -12.30 -11.97 -10.90
CA ASP A 372 -13.60 -11.33 -11.20
C ASP A 372 -14.02 -11.61 -12.65
N VAL A 373 -14.84 -12.62 -12.82
CA VAL A 373 -15.44 -13.01 -14.11
C VAL A 373 -16.80 -12.37 -14.35
N THR A 374 -17.30 -11.55 -13.42
CA THR A 374 -18.64 -10.97 -13.49
C THR A 374 -18.76 -9.83 -14.50
N SER A 375 -17.63 -9.22 -14.85
CA SER A 375 -17.62 -8.02 -15.70
C SER A 375 -17.84 -8.32 -17.18
N ASN A 376 -17.25 -9.41 -17.71
CA ASN A 376 -17.50 -9.93 -19.06
C ASN A 376 -16.83 -11.29 -19.25
N LYS A 377 -17.44 -12.10 -20.12
CA LYS A 377 -16.97 -13.46 -20.41
C LYS A 377 -15.95 -13.51 -21.56
N LEU A 378 -15.95 -12.53 -22.45
CA LEU A 378 -15.10 -12.51 -23.63
C LEU A 378 -14.05 -11.41 -23.51
N VAL A 379 -12.79 -11.79 -23.66
CA VAL A 379 -11.62 -10.90 -23.60
C VAL A 379 -10.95 -10.89 -24.97
N TYR A 380 -10.74 -9.71 -25.54
CA TYR A 380 -9.92 -9.51 -26.72
C TYR A 380 -8.46 -9.38 -26.30
N LEU A 381 -7.60 -10.19 -26.90
CA LEU A 381 -6.16 -10.25 -26.65
C LEU A 381 -5.41 -9.78 -27.89
N CYS A 382 -4.56 -8.77 -27.75
CA CYS A 382 -3.70 -8.29 -28.83
C CYS A 382 -2.33 -7.90 -28.29
N TYR A 383 -1.33 -8.72 -28.58
CA TYR A 383 0.04 -8.38 -28.25
C TYR A 383 0.68 -7.60 -29.38
N ARG A 384 1.13 -6.37 -29.11
CA ARG A 384 1.96 -5.56 -30.01
C ARG A 384 3.19 -5.06 -29.28
N TYR A 385 4.34 -5.35 -29.86
CA TYR A 385 5.58 -4.82 -29.32
C TYR A 385 5.68 -3.30 -29.58
N LYS A 386 5.94 -2.53 -28.55
CA LYS A 386 6.13 -1.06 -28.60
C LYS A 386 4.94 -0.22 -29.09
N GLN A 387 3.76 -0.79 -29.19
CA GLN A 387 2.58 -0.06 -29.64
C GLN A 387 1.31 -0.53 -28.96
N VAL A 388 0.52 0.40 -28.42
CA VAL A 388 -0.81 0.09 -27.90
C VAL A 388 -1.77 -0.20 -29.05
N ASP A 389 -2.56 -1.25 -28.92
CA ASP A 389 -3.67 -1.48 -29.84
C ASP A 389 -4.71 -0.37 -29.67
N GLN A 390 -5.11 0.28 -30.78
CA GLN A 390 -6.01 1.42 -30.73
C GLN A 390 -7.33 1.08 -30.02
N TYR A 391 -7.92 -0.07 -30.34
CA TYR A 391 -9.18 -0.48 -29.74
C TYR A 391 -9.03 -0.72 -28.22
N ILE A 392 -7.98 -1.42 -27.80
CA ILE A 392 -7.68 -1.66 -26.39
C ILE A 392 -7.41 -0.34 -25.65
N GLY A 393 -6.67 0.57 -26.29
CA GLY A 393 -6.39 1.91 -25.74
C GLY A 393 -7.67 2.72 -25.53
N GLU A 394 -8.55 2.79 -26.52
CA GLU A 394 -9.84 3.50 -26.43
C GLU A 394 -10.74 2.92 -25.33
N LYS A 395 -10.83 1.59 -25.21
CA LYS A 395 -11.59 0.92 -24.16
C LYS A 395 -11.03 1.22 -22.76
N THR A 396 -9.71 1.21 -22.60
CA THR A 396 -9.04 1.54 -21.35
C THR A 396 -9.31 2.98 -20.93
N ILE A 397 -9.12 3.93 -21.85
CA ILE A 397 -9.37 5.36 -21.57
C ILE A 397 -10.85 5.61 -21.25
N SER A 398 -11.76 4.92 -21.94
CA SER A 398 -13.20 5.03 -21.66
C SER A 398 -13.53 4.56 -20.25
N GLU A 399 -12.95 3.45 -19.78
CA GLU A 399 -13.16 2.94 -18.43
C GLU A 399 -12.51 3.84 -17.38
N ALA A 400 -11.32 4.38 -17.63
CA ALA A 400 -10.67 5.36 -16.77
C ALA A 400 -11.53 6.63 -16.61
N LYS A 401 -12.09 7.16 -17.70
CA LYS A 401 -13.04 8.29 -17.66
C LYS A 401 -14.30 7.95 -16.87
N ARG A 402 -14.78 6.69 -16.91
CA ARG A 402 -15.90 6.25 -16.11
C ARG A 402 -15.57 6.28 -14.61
N CYS A 403 -14.37 5.85 -14.21
CA CYS A 403 -13.90 5.97 -12.82
C CYS A 403 -13.81 7.43 -12.38
N TYR A 404 -13.22 8.29 -13.22
CA TYR A 404 -13.10 9.72 -12.92
C TYR A 404 -14.44 10.42 -12.73
N ARG A 405 -15.46 10.13 -13.59
CA ARG A 405 -16.83 10.66 -13.42
C ARG A 405 -17.51 10.21 -12.12
N ARG A 406 -17.02 9.15 -11.50
CA ARG A 406 -17.47 8.66 -10.18
C ARG A 406 -16.70 9.25 -9.01
N GLY A 407 -15.88 10.28 -9.26
CA GLY A 407 -15.05 10.92 -8.24
C GLY A 407 -13.86 10.06 -7.78
N ILE A 408 -13.35 9.18 -8.64
CA ILE A 408 -12.19 8.34 -8.34
C ILE A 408 -10.99 8.88 -9.13
N ASP A 409 -9.98 9.35 -8.43
CA ASP A 409 -8.71 9.77 -9.03
C ASP A 409 -7.90 8.54 -9.46
N ILE A 410 -7.18 8.64 -10.58
CA ILE A 410 -6.33 7.56 -11.08
C ILE A 410 -4.91 8.08 -11.25
N ASP A 411 -3.96 7.48 -10.56
CA ASP A 411 -2.54 7.72 -10.77
C ASP A 411 -1.88 6.46 -11.36
N THR A 412 -0.89 6.66 -12.20
CA THR A 412 -0.17 5.58 -12.87
C THR A 412 1.30 5.57 -12.45
N VAL A 413 1.78 4.42 -12.06
CA VAL A 413 3.18 4.15 -11.74
C VAL A 413 3.72 3.16 -12.74
N MET A 414 4.52 3.66 -13.67
CA MET A 414 5.14 2.88 -14.72
C MET A 414 6.55 2.47 -14.32
N ILE A 415 6.78 1.17 -14.22
CA ILE A 415 8.09 0.59 -13.89
C ILE A 415 8.76 0.15 -15.20
N SER A 416 9.15 1.11 -16.01
CA SER A 416 9.76 0.82 -17.31
C SER A 416 10.78 1.88 -17.67
N GLU A 417 11.80 1.46 -18.41
CA GLU A 417 12.79 2.34 -19.04
C GLU A 417 12.44 2.62 -20.53
N ASP A 418 11.29 2.10 -21.02
CA ASP A 418 10.92 2.21 -22.43
C ASP A 418 10.10 3.48 -22.70
N ASP A 419 10.70 4.43 -23.42
CA ASP A 419 10.08 5.69 -23.81
C ASP A 419 8.86 5.52 -24.74
N SER A 420 8.68 4.35 -25.35
CA SER A 420 7.56 4.09 -26.27
C SER A 420 6.18 4.16 -25.59
N LEU A 421 6.14 4.01 -24.26
CA LEU A 421 4.92 4.05 -23.45
C LEU A 421 4.50 5.47 -23.04
N LEU A 422 5.42 6.44 -23.13
CA LEU A 422 5.20 7.81 -22.67
C LEU A 422 3.96 8.45 -23.31
N GLY A 423 3.78 8.27 -24.62
CA GLY A 423 2.63 8.83 -25.33
C GLY A 423 1.30 8.32 -24.79
N TYR A 424 1.15 7.02 -24.60
CA TYR A 424 -0.10 6.43 -24.10
C TYR A 424 -0.40 6.79 -22.64
N VAL A 425 0.63 6.83 -21.81
CA VAL A 425 0.46 7.21 -20.39
C VAL A 425 0.08 8.68 -20.25
N ASN A 426 0.64 9.56 -21.09
CA ASN A 426 0.24 10.96 -21.17
C ASN A 426 -1.23 11.12 -21.64
N ASP A 427 -1.67 10.32 -22.61
CA ASP A 427 -3.08 10.30 -23.05
C ASP A 427 -4.02 9.87 -21.92
N LEU A 428 -3.62 8.86 -21.14
CA LEU A 428 -4.36 8.39 -19.98
C LEU A 428 -4.40 9.48 -18.88
N GLU A 429 -3.27 10.12 -18.58
CA GLU A 429 -3.16 11.21 -17.60
C GLU A 429 -4.05 12.39 -17.96
N MET A 430 -4.00 12.85 -19.23
CA MET A 430 -4.88 13.92 -19.71
C MET A 430 -6.37 13.53 -19.63
N ALA A 431 -6.69 12.26 -19.85
CA ALA A 431 -8.07 11.78 -19.83
C ALA A 431 -8.70 11.79 -18.44
N VAL A 432 -7.90 11.63 -17.37
CA VAL A 432 -8.38 11.46 -15.97
C VAL A 432 -7.81 12.47 -14.99
N LYS A 433 -6.99 13.42 -15.45
CA LYS A 433 -6.29 14.41 -14.62
C LYS A 433 -5.50 13.80 -13.46
N GLY A 434 -5.02 12.57 -13.65
CA GLY A 434 -4.17 11.85 -12.71
C GLY A 434 -2.72 12.30 -12.76
N ARG A 435 -1.86 11.60 -12.06
CA ARG A 435 -0.40 11.76 -12.11
C ARG A 435 0.22 10.49 -12.65
N SER A 436 1.28 10.66 -13.43
CA SER A 436 2.05 9.55 -13.94
C SER A 436 3.49 9.62 -13.46
N TYR A 437 4.00 8.51 -12.98
CA TYR A 437 5.36 8.37 -12.50
C TYR A 437 6.07 7.30 -13.31
N TYR A 438 7.26 7.65 -13.83
CA TYR A 438 8.16 6.72 -14.50
C TYR A 438 9.31 6.40 -13.57
N LEU A 439 9.44 5.15 -13.18
CA LEU A 439 10.31 4.76 -12.09
C LEU A 439 11.12 3.51 -12.42
N ASN A 440 12.34 3.48 -11.91
CA ASN A 440 13.12 2.26 -11.83
C ASN A 440 12.67 1.40 -10.64
N PRO A 441 12.80 0.07 -10.69
CA PRO A 441 12.43 -0.82 -9.58
C PRO A 441 13.03 -0.42 -8.23
N GLU A 442 14.21 0.21 -8.21
CA GLU A 442 14.91 0.63 -6.98
C GLU A 442 14.29 1.85 -6.29
N THR A 443 13.49 2.65 -7.01
CA THR A 443 12.95 3.92 -6.51
C THR A 443 11.45 3.89 -6.25
N ILE A 444 10.74 2.86 -6.70
CA ILE A 444 9.28 2.75 -6.62
C ILE A 444 8.76 2.86 -5.19
N ASP A 445 9.42 2.22 -4.25
CA ASP A 445 9.00 2.20 -2.85
C ASP A 445 9.04 3.60 -2.22
N ARG A 446 10.07 4.40 -2.54
CA ARG A 446 10.20 5.79 -2.08
C ARG A 446 9.13 6.69 -2.68
N VAL A 447 8.93 6.61 -3.99
CA VAL A 447 7.98 7.49 -4.69
C VAL A 447 6.55 7.20 -4.27
N LEU A 448 6.15 5.93 -4.19
CA LEU A 448 4.82 5.55 -3.72
C LEU A 448 4.55 5.98 -2.28
N LEU A 449 5.55 5.85 -1.40
CA LEU A 449 5.43 6.29 -0.01
C LEU A 449 5.29 7.82 0.08
N THR A 450 6.13 8.56 -0.67
CA THR A 450 6.10 10.03 -0.74
C THR A 450 4.78 10.52 -1.30
N ASP A 451 4.29 9.92 -2.39
CA ASP A 451 3.02 10.28 -3.00
C ASP A 451 1.82 10.04 -2.05
N TYR A 452 1.80 8.92 -1.33
CA TYR A 452 0.77 8.65 -0.33
C TYR A 452 0.76 9.73 0.77
N LEU A 453 1.93 10.06 1.33
CA LEU A 453 2.07 11.08 2.37
C LEU A 453 1.74 12.49 1.85
N PHE A 454 2.21 12.84 0.64
CA PHE A 454 1.96 14.16 0.04
C PHE A 454 0.48 14.38 -0.25
N LYS A 455 -0.21 13.40 -0.82
CA LYS A 455 -1.64 13.49 -1.09
C LYS A 455 -2.46 13.55 0.21
N LYS A 456 -2.08 12.81 1.23
CA LYS A 456 -2.72 12.92 2.55
C LYS A 456 -2.57 14.33 3.11
N LYS A 457 -1.39 14.95 2.98
CA LYS A 457 -1.15 16.33 3.38
C LYS A 457 -2.05 17.32 2.63
N LEU A 458 -2.15 17.20 1.29
CA LEU A 458 -3.01 18.09 0.49
C LEU A 458 -4.49 18.03 0.87
N LEU A 459 -4.96 16.88 1.35
CA LEU A 459 -6.35 16.72 1.78
C LEU A 459 -6.62 17.26 3.18
N MET A 460 -5.55 17.46 3.97
CA MET A 460 -5.63 18.01 5.33
C MET A 460 -5.42 19.54 5.36
N THR A 461 -5.04 20.14 4.24
CA THR A 461 -4.95 21.60 4.06
C THR A 461 -6.20 22.15 3.40
#